data_88b82fc016798d1c76e6e55b00dec5e4
#
_entry.id   88b82fc016798d1c76e6e55b00dec5e4
#
_cell.length_a   1.000
_cell.length_b   1.000
_cell.length_c   1.000
_cell.angle_alpha   90.00
_cell.angle_beta   90.00
_cell.angle_gamma   90.00
#
_symmetry.space_group_name_H-M   'P 1'
#
loop_
_entity.id
_entity.type
_entity.pdbx_description
1 polymer ?
#
loop_
_entity_poly.entity_id
_entity_poly.type
_entity_poly.pdbx_seq_one_letter_code
_entity_poly.pdbx_strand_id
1 'polypeptide(L)'
;MKRYIMALMVSGITFGTANAQLAPLGAMYYHNQYLNNPAFAGIGKGLEVDLGYRQQWSTIPGSPKVQLLTGSYAMTPKAGLGLNVYNDQTGLFKRTRVMGSYAYHLPVSSKNDKLSFGLSLGFMDELVDQGLMDGDPNDPSTRNFNERQQYVDGDFGVAYTSGKLSLQAAMPNLRNNLGFSKDGERVVNEARFFAAASYRIRLSESEGMGLEPKVAFRGVKGMDNIFDVGANFTFVEDKIGLMAMYHSTKSTSFGFSAKLSKNFDLMGIYSSNTAALAGQTNGSFEVNLKLNLFGK
;
A
#
# COMPACT_ATOMS: atom_id res chain seq x y z
N MET A 1 12.44 -15.57 41.15
CA MET A 1 13.02 -15.04 39.90
C MET A 1 12.01 -14.86 38.75
N LYS A 2 11.01 -15.72 38.52
CA LYS A 2 10.02 -15.57 37.45
C LYS A 2 9.07 -14.36 37.59
N ARG A 3 8.87 -13.81 38.80
CA ARG A 3 7.99 -12.64 39.04
C ARG A 3 8.62 -11.28 38.66
N TYR A 4 9.92 -11.18 38.61
CA TYR A 4 10.64 -9.95 38.28
C TYR A 4 10.86 -9.76 36.77
N ILE A 5 10.80 -10.83 35.99
CA ILE A 5 10.88 -10.78 34.52
C ILE A 5 9.59 -10.21 33.93
N MET A 6 8.45 -10.49 34.56
CA MET A 6 7.15 -9.95 34.11
C MET A 6 6.95 -8.47 34.44
N ALA A 7 7.62 -7.96 35.49
CA ALA A 7 7.58 -6.54 35.88
C ALA A 7 8.49 -5.66 34.96
N LEU A 8 9.54 -6.24 34.38
CA LEU A 8 10.45 -5.50 33.49
C LEU A 8 9.90 -5.29 32.08
N MET A 9 8.88 -6.07 31.66
CA MET A 9 8.22 -5.89 30.36
C MET A 9 7.14 -4.79 30.33
N VAL A 10 6.73 -4.28 31.49
CA VAL A 10 5.63 -3.28 31.58
C VAL A 10 6.16 -1.84 31.70
N SER A 11 7.46 -1.64 32.01
CA SER A 11 8.02 -0.30 32.26
C SER A 11 8.61 0.41 31.04
N GLY A 12 8.42 -0.08 29.81
CA GLY A 12 8.93 0.48 28.56
C GLY A 12 7.95 1.35 27.78
N ILE A 13 6.80 1.75 28.32
CA ILE A 13 5.87 2.64 27.60
C ILE A 13 6.30 4.08 27.83
N THR A 14 7.23 4.55 26.99
CA THR A 14 7.52 5.98 26.87
C THR A 14 6.34 6.65 26.15
N PHE A 15 5.78 7.68 26.77
CA PHE A 15 4.77 8.56 26.16
C PHE A 15 5.47 9.38 25.03
N GLY A 16 5.47 8.84 23.81
CA GLY A 16 5.82 9.59 22.62
C GLY A 16 4.66 10.54 22.25
N THR A 17 4.97 11.73 21.80
CA THR A 17 4.01 12.67 21.20
C THR A 17 3.31 11.99 20.03
N ALA A 18 1.99 11.81 20.14
CA ALA A 18 1.18 11.17 19.10
C ALA A 18 0.98 12.17 17.95
N ASN A 19 1.74 12.03 16.88
CA ASN A 19 1.46 12.69 15.62
C ASN A 19 0.41 11.87 14.87
N ALA A 20 -0.66 12.50 14.41
CA ALA A 20 -1.69 11.84 13.60
C ALA A 20 -1.09 11.53 12.21
N GLN A 21 -0.66 10.30 12.00
CA GLN A 21 -0.11 9.87 10.72
C GLN A 21 -1.23 9.29 9.85
N LEU A 22 -1.45 9.94 8.71
CA LEU A 22 -2.20 9.37 7.59
C LEU A 22 -1.35 8.27 6.94
N ALA A 23 -1.78 7.02 6.99
CA ALA A 23 -1.13 5.96 6.22
C ALA A 23 -1.50 6.12 4.74
N PRO A 24 -0.60 6.59 3.85
CA PRO A 24 -0.97 6.97 2.48
C PRO A 24 -1.62 5.83 1.68
N LEU A 25 -1.21 4.60 1.93
CA LEU A 25 -1.63 3.43 1.16
C LEU A 25 -2.51 2.44 1.94
N GLY A 26 -2.94 2.81 3.17
CA GLY A 26 -3.75 1.90 4.00
C GLY A 26 -3.09 0.55 4.26
N ALA A 27 -3.89 -0.51 4.27
CA ALA A 27 -3.44 -1.88 4.43
C ALA A 27 -3.59 -2.74 3.15
N MET A 28 -4.08 -2.17 2.04
CA MET A 28 -4.25 -2.88 0.75
C MET A 28 -2.96 -3.49 0.22
N TYR A 29 -1.79 -2.88 0.50
CA TYR A 29 -0.48 -3.39 0.07
C TYR A 29 -0.20 -4.81 0.55
N TYR A 30 -0.92 -5.27 1.55
CA TYR A 30 -0.78 -6.63 2.06
C TYR A 30 -1.15 -7.67 1.01
N HIS A 31 -2.19 -7.40 0.23
CA HIS A 31 -2.68 -8.28 -0.83
C HIS A 31 -2.22 -7.84 -2.23
N ASN A 32 -2.20 -6.55 -2.51
CA ASN A 32 -1.71 -6.01 -3.78
C ASN A 32 -0.26 -5.51 -3.60
N GLN A 33 0.70 -6.41 -3.76
CA GLN A 33 2.13 -6.08 -3.60
C GLN A 33 2.64 -5.14 -4.69
N TYR A 34 2.06 -5.21 -5.91
CA TYR A 34 2.41 -4.32 -7.01
C TYR A 34 2.09 -2.85 -6.70
N LEU A 35 1.10 -2.58 -5.86
CA LEU A 35 0.75 -1.22 -5.45
C LEU A 35 1.93 -0.43 -4.87
N ASN A 36 2.80 -1.09 -4.11
CA ASN A 36 3.92 -0.45 -3.42
C ASN A 36 5.29 -0.76 -4.03
N ASN A 37 5.36 -1.73 -4.93
CA ASN A 37 6.64 -2.18 -5.46
C ASN A 37 6.53 -2.62 -6.92
N PRO A 38 7.08 -1.85 -7.85
CA PRO A 38 7.01 -2.16 -9.29
C PRO A 38 7.67 -3.49 -9.66
N ALA A 39 8.54 -4.05 -8.83
CA ALA A 39 9.13 -5.36 -9.06
C ALA A 39 8.11 -6.52 -9.10
N PHE A 40 6.88 -6.28 -8.64
CA PHE A 40 5.79 -7.25 -8.71
C PHE A 40 4.94 -7.13 -9.98
N ALA A 41 5.20 -6.18 -10.88
CA ALA A 41 4.47 -6.09 -12.14
C ALA A 41 4.65 -7.38 -12.96
N GLY A 42 3.56 -8.06 -13.30
CA GLY A 42 3.56 -9.29 -14.08
C GLY A 42 4.22 -10.51 -13.42
N ILE A 43 4.37 -10.52 -12.09
CA ILE A 43 4.96 -11.66 -11.37
C ILE A 43 4.03 -12.88 -11.35
N GLY A 44 2.72 -12.65 -11.47
CA GLY A 44 1.68 -13.68 -11.53
C GLY A 44 1.60 -14.36 -12.90
N LYS A 45 0.40 -14.82 -13.26
CA LYS A 45 0.10 -15.38 -14.57
C LYS A 45 -1.02 -14.56 -15.23
N GLY A 46 -0.88 -14.30 -16.54
CA GLY A 46 -1.88 -13.57 -17.30
C GLY A 46 -1.99 -12.09 -16.91
N LEU A 47 -3.21 -11.58 -16.87
CA LEU A 47 -3.54 -10.21 -16.48
C LEU A 47 -4.27 -10.20 -15.14
N GLU A 48 -3.70 -9.51 -14.16
CA GLU A 48 -4.34 -9.21 -12.89
C GLU A 48 -4.78 -7.74 -12.90
N VAL A 49 -6.04 -7.48 -12.56
CA VAL A 49 -6.58 -6.12 -12.41
C VAL A 49 -7.16 -5.99 -11.01
N ASP A 50 -6.72 -4.99 -10.27
CA ASP A 50 -7.25 -4.67 -8.94
C ASP A 50 -7.93 -3.31 -8.95
N LEU A 51 -9.16 -3.27 -8.45
CA LEU A 51 -9.93 -2.06 -8.19
C LEU A 51 -10.05 -1.89 -6.68
N GLY A 52 -9.54 -0.78 -6.17
CA GLY A 52 -9.57 -0.47 -4.75
C GLY A 52 -10.30 0.84 -4.45
N TYR A 53 -11.05 0.85 -3.37
CA TYR A 53 -11.64 2.05 -2.79
C TYR A 53 -11.37 2.09 -1.31
N ARG A 54 -10.95 3.23 -0.80
CA ARG A 54 -10.73 3.48 0.61
C ARG A 54 -11.40 4.79 1.02
N GLN A 55 -12.07 4.78 2.15
CA GLN A 55 -12.59 5.98 2.79
C GLN A 55 -12.16 6.00 4.25
N GLN A 56 -11.56 7.12 4.67
CA GLN A 56 -11.20 7.38 6.05
C GLN A 56 -12.22 8.32 6.67
N TRP A 57 -12.53 8.13 7.96
CA TRP A 57 -13.34 9.07 8.76
C TRP A 57 -14.65 9.49 8.10
N SER A 58 -15.43 8.52 7.61
CA SER A 58 -16.63 8.76 6.81
C SER A 58 -17.68 9.65 7.50
N THR A 59 -17.55 9.89 8.81
CA THR A 59 -18.40 10.81 9.58
C THR A 59 -18.00 12.28 9.44
N ILE A 60 -16.86 12.59 8.81
CA ILE A 60 -16.34 13.96 8.67
C ILE A 60 -16.55 14.42 7.23
N PRO A 61 -17.20 15.59 6.98
CA PRO A 61 -17.27 16.18 5.65
C PRO A 61 -15.87 16.42 5.05
N GLY A 62 -15.69 16.14 3.75
CA GLY A 62 -14.39 16.28 3.10
C GLY A 62 -13.35 15.21 3.51
N SER A 63 -13.77 14.13 4.17
CA SER A 63 -12.89 13.04 4.61
C SER A 63 -12.11 12.41 3.45
N PRO A 64 -10.88 11.92 3.70
CA PRO A 64 -10.03 11.36 2.67
C PRO A 64 -10.66 10.16 1.96
N LYS A 65 -10.61 10.17 0.62
CA LYS A 65 -11.08 9.08 -0.26
C LYS A 65 -9.98 8.73 -1.23
N VAL A 66 -9.72 7.45 -1.38
CA VAL A 66 -8.74 6.92 -2.33
C VAL A 66 -9.42 5.97 -3.28
N GLN A 67 -9.21 6.16 -4.56
CA GLN A 67 -9.58 5.26 -5.63
C GLN A 67 -8.32 4.72 -6.29
N LEU A 68 -8.28 3.43 -6.51
CA LEU A 68 -7.13 2.74 -7.02
C LEU A 68 -7.53 1.81 -8.16
N LEU A 69 -6.75 1.84 -9.24
CA LEU A 69 -6.76 0.84 -10.29
C LEU A 69 -5.32 0.39 -10.53
N THR A 70 -5.05 -0.90 -10.36
CA THR A 70 -3.79 -1.49 -10.83
C THR A 70 -4.06 -2.57 -11.86
N GLY A 71 -3.25 -2.60 -12.91
CA GLY A 71 -3.19 -3.67 -13.90
C GLY A 71 -1.78 -4.24 -13.94
N SER A 72 -1.65 -5.56 -13.93
CA SER A 72 -0.36 -6.25 -13.92
C SER A 72 -0.41 -7.41 -14.89
N TYR A 73 0.43 -7.40 -15.93
CA TYR A 73 0.43 -8.37 -17.03
C TYR A 73 1.75 -9.10 -17.15
N ALA A 74 1.72 -10.42 -17.07
CA ALA A 74 2.86 -11.29 -17.31
C ALA A 74 3.09 -11.42 -18.83
N MET A 75 3.94 -10.54 -19.39
CA MET A 75 4.26 -10.51 -20.82
C MET A 75 5.07 -11.76 -21.25
N THR A 76 6.04 -12.14 -20.44
CA THR A 76 6.84 -13.36 -20.57
C THR A 76 7.15 -13.94 -19.19
N PRO A 77 7.70 -15.17 -19.09
CA PRO A 77 8.14 -15.71 -17.80
C PRO A 77 9.17 -14.85 -17.05
N LYS A 78 9.84 -13.93 -17.76
CA LYS A 78 10.90 -13.08 -17.22
C LYS A 78 10.58 -11.59 -17.25
N ALA A 79 9.45 -11.18 -17.85
CA ALA A 79 9.13 -9.76 -18.00
C ALA A 79 7.64 -9.52 -17.76
N GLY A 80 7.35 -8.47 -17.01
CA GLY A 80 6.01 -8.00 -16.71
C GLY A 80 5.83 -6.52 -16.99
N LEU A 81 4.58 -6.17 -17.29
CA LEU A 81 4.12 -4.80 -17.44
C LEU A 81 3.12 -4.47 -16.35
N GLY A 82 3.06 -3.22 -15.95
CA GLY A 82 2.11 -2.76 -14.97
C GLY A 82 1.57 -1.38 -15.28
N LEU A 83 0.34 -1.14 -14.83
CA LEU A 83 -0.30 0.17 -14.79
C LEU A 83 -0.82 0.41 -13.37
N ASN A 84 -0.55 1.58 -12.81
CA ASN A 84 -1.07 1.99 -11.52
C ASN A 84 -1.69 3.38 -11.67
N VAL A 85 -2.98 3.48 -11.40
CA VAL A 85 -3.73 4.73 -11.36
C VAL A 85 -4.24 4.91 -9.93
N TYR A 86 -3.85 5.99 -9.32
CA TYR A 86 -4.18 6.35 -7.95
C TYR A 86 -4.79 7.73 -7.92
N ASN A 87 -5.95 7.88 -7.32
CA ASN A 87 -6.64 9.14 -7.13
C ASN A 87 -6.98 9.31 -5.64
N ASP A 88 -6.42 10.33 -5.02
CA ASP A 88 -6.62 10.68 -3.61
C ASP A 88 -7.28 12.05 -3.53
N GLN A 89 -8.37 12.14 -2.79
CA GLN A 89 -9.06 13.38 -2.49
C GLN A 89 -9.14 13.54 -0.98
N THR A 90 -8.55 14.62 -0.48
CA THR A 90 -8.53 14.96 0.94
C THR A 90 -8.94 16.42 1.14
N GLY A 91 -10.16 16.65 1.58
CA GLY A 91 -10.74 18.01 1.60
C GLY A 91 -10.78 18.62 0.21
N LEU A 92 -10.10 19.76 0.05
CA LEU A 92 -9.98 20.47 -1.24
C LEU A 92 -8.85 19.93 -2.12
N PHE A 93 -7.92 19.14 -1.56
CA PHE A 93 -6.77 18.64 -2.31
C PHE A 93 -7.12 17.36 -3.05
N LYS A 94 -6.80 17.33 -4.34
CA LYS A 94 -6.93 16.17 -5.20
C LYS A 94 -5.59 15.86 -5.83
N ARG A 95 -5.17 14.60 -5.68
CA ARG A 95 -3.93 14.08 -6.25
C ARG A 95 -4.26 12.92 -7.16
N THR A 96 -3.82 12.99 -8.40
CA THR A 96 -3.92 11.89 -9.37
C THR A 96 -2.53 11.44 -9.78
N ARG A 97 -2.28 10.15 -9.74
CA ARG A 97 -1.01 9.52 -10.12
C ARG A 97 -1.28 8.42 -11.14
N VAL A 98 -0.58 8.48 -12.27
CA VAL A 98 -0.66 7.47 -13.33
C VAL A 98 0.74 6.99 -13.66
N MET A 99 1.03 5.71 -13.39
CA MET A 99 2.36 5.13 -13.55
C MET A 99 2.30 3.89 -14.44
N GLY A 100 3.14 3.85 -15.46
CA GLY A 100 3.48 2.64 -16.21
C GLY A 100 4.71 1.97 -15.61
N SER A 101 4.71 0.66 -15.49
CA SER A 101 5.80 -0.11 -14.90
C SER A 101 6.31 -1.20 -15.84
N TYR A 102 7.61 -1.44 -15.77
CA TYR A 102 8.26 -2.61 -16.34
C TYR A 102 9.01 -3.36 -15.24
N ALA A 103 8.83 -4.67 -15.19
CA ALA A 103 9.59 -5.52 -14.28
C ALA A 103 10.33 -6.63 -15.04
N TYR A 104 11.55 -6.92 -14.57
CA TYR A 104 12.34 -8.05 -15.02
C TYR A 104 12.49 -9.07 -13.89
N HIS A 105 12.11 -10.31 -14.16
CA HIS A 105 12.10 -11.43 -13.22
C HIS A 105 13.23 -12.38 -13.57
N LEU A 106 14.34 -12.31 -12.83
CA LEU A 106 15.50 -13.18 -12.99
C LEU A 106 15.26 -14.49 -12.22
N PRO A 107 15.14 -15.66 -12.89
CA PRO A 107 15.14 -16.94 -12.19
C PRO A 107 16.52 -17.16 -11.56
N VAL A 108 16.57 -17.39 -10.24
CA VAL A 108 17.83 -17.62 -9.50
C VAL A 108 17.97 -19.06 -9.04
N SER A 109 16.93 -19.87 -9.22
CA SER A 109 16.95 -21.29 -8.87
C SER A 109 15.99 -22.09 -9.77
N SER A 110 16.22 -23.39 -9.89
CA SER A 110 15.32 -24.34 -10.55
C SER A 110 13.98 -24.55 -9.82
N LYS A 111 13.88 -24.04 -8.56
CA LYS A 111 12.69 -24.14 -7.72
C LYS A 111 11.71 -22.97 -7.85
N ASN A 112 11.75 -22.23 -8.95
CA ASN A 112 10.92 -21.06 -9.20
C ASN A 112 11.23 -19.82 -8.33
N ASP A 113 12.41 -19.77 -7.70
CA ASP A 113 12.85 -18.58 -7.00
C ASP A 113 13.21 -17.48 -8.01
N LYS A 114 12.74 -16.27 -7.73
CA LYS A 114 12.94 -15.12 -8.62
C LYS A 114 13.53 -13.95 -7.85
N LEU A 115 14.51 -13.30 -8.45
CA LEU A 115 14.92 -11.95 -8.09
C LEU A 115 14.35 -10.99 -9.14
N SER A 116 13.50 -10.08 -8.71
CA SER A 116 12.76 -9.18 -9.59
C SER A 116 13.21 -7.74 -9.38
N PHE A 117 13.33 -7.01 -10.49
CA PHE A 117 13.62 -5.58 -10.52
C PHE A 117 12.51 -4.88 -11.26
N GLY A 118 12.01 -3.78 -10.73
CA GLY A 118 10.94 -3.02 -11.34
C GLY A 118 11.25 -1.53 -11.39
N LEU A 119 10.86 -0.90 -12.48
CA LEU A 119 10.91 0.54 -12.66
C LEU A 119 9.54 1.03 -13.12
N SER A 120 9.06 2.10 -12.52
CA SER A 120 7.87 2.83 -12.96
C SER A 120 8.24 4.23 -13.41
N LEU A 121 7.51 4.73 -14.39
CA LEU A 121 7.55 6.12 -14.84
C LEU A 121 6.12 6.59 -15.10
N GLY A 122 5.82 7.85 -14.77
CA GLY A 122 4.50 8.40 -15.00
C GLY A 122 4.34 9.83 -14.56
N PHE A 123 3.10 10.23 -14.43
CA PHE A 123 2.69 11.59 -14.16
C PHE A 123 1.98 11.69 -12.81
N MET A 124 2.28 12.77 -12.10
CA MET A 124 1.59 13.24 -10.92
C MET A 124 0.89 14.55 -11.27
N ASP A 125 -0.35 14.67 -10.83
CA ASP A 125 -1.13 15.91 -10.90
C ASP A 125 -1.73 16.20 -9.52
N GLU A 126 -1.42 17.35 -8.96
CA GLU A 126 -1.94 17.82 -7.68
C GLU A 126 -2.71 19.12 -7.91
N LEU A 127 -3.94 19.19 -7.46
CA LEU A 127 -4.78 20.37 -7.61
C LEU A 127 -5.62 20.63 -6.37
N VAL A 128 -5.98 21.90 -6.19
CA VAL A 128 -7.02 22.34 -5.27
C VAL A 128 -8.33 22.40 -6.05
N ASP A 129 -9.34 21.67 -5.60
CA ASP A 129 -10.66 21.63 -6.22
C ASP A 129 -11.42 22.93 -5.91
N GLN A 130 -11.44 23.83 -6.88
CA GLN A 130 -12.09 25.14 -6.75
C GLN A 130 -13.60 25.04 -6.57
N GLY A 131 -14.23 23.97 -7.07
CA GLY A 131 -15.67 23.73 -6.92
C GLY A 131 -16.12 23.43 -5.50
N LEU A 132 -15.18 23.08 -4.62
CA LEU A 132 -15.43 22.79 -3.20
C LEU A 132 -15.00 23.94 -2.28
N MET A 133 -14.46 25.04 -2.82
CA MET A 133 -14.02 26.20 -2.03
C MET A 133 -15.21 27.04 -1.59
N ASP A 134 -15.23 27.37 -0.32
CA ASP A 134 -16.12 28.40 0.23
C ASP A 134 -15.34 29.75 0.20
N GLY A 135 -15.30 30.40 -0.98
CA GLY A 135 -14.52 31.60 -1.22
C GLY A 135 -14.50 32.04 -2.67
N ASP A 136 -13.54 32.88 -3.08
CA ASP A 136 -13.37 33.32 -4.46
C ASP A 136 -12.70 32.21 -5.31
N PRO A 137 -13.41 31.59 -6.26
CA PRO A 137 -12.83 30.57 -7.14
C PRO A 137 -11.68 31.10 -8.02
N ASN A 138 -11.57 32.43 -8.18
CA ASN A 138 -10.54 33.08 -8.99
C ASN A 138 -9.34 33.55 -8.18
N ASP A 139 -9.19 33.12 -6.92
CA ASP A 139 -8.01 33.45 -6.11
C ASP A 139 -6.72 33.12 -6.87
N PRO A 140 -5.86 34.13 -7.11
CA PRO A 140 -4.59 33.94 -7.83
C PRO A 140 -3.69 32.88 -7.18
N SER A 141 -3.73 32.71 -5.86
CA SER A 141 -2.93 31.73 -5.14
C SER A 141 -3.32 30.30 -5.52
N THR A 142 -4.62 30.02 -5.60
CA THR A 142 -5.16 28.72 -6.00
C THR A 142 -4.87 28.41 -7.46
N ARG A 143 -5.03 29.41 -8.34
CA ARG A 143 -4.68 29.25 -9.75
C ARG A 143 -3.19 28.97 -9.93
N ASN A 144 -2.32 29.75 -9.29
CA ASN A 144 -0.87 29.56 -9.34
C ASN A 144 -0.43 28.20 -8.76
N PHE A 145 -1.15 27.69 -7.76
CA PHE A 145 -0.92 26.34 -7.23
C PHE A 145 -1.25 25.31 -8.31
N ASN A 146 -2.45 25.35 -8.87
CA ASN A 146 -2.91 24.38 -9.86
C ASN A 146 -2.06 24.37 -11.15
N GLU A 147 -1.53 25.53 -11.59
CA GLU A 147 -0.69 25.63 -12.78
C GLU A 147 0.71 25.00 -12.63
N ARG A 148 1.19 24.72 -11.41
CA ARG A 148 2.56 24.29 -11.14
C ARG A 148 2.72 22.85 -10.69
N GLN A 149 1.62 22.10 -10.54
CA GLN A 149 1.62 20.84 -9.81
C GLN A 149 1.62 19.57 -10.69
N GLN A 150 1.82 19.73 -11.99
CA GLN A 150 2.04 18.58 -12.87
C GLN A 150 3.51 18.27 -13.01
N TYR A 151 3.89 17.02 -12.72
CA TYR A 151 5.28 16.60 -12.87
C TYR A 151 5.41 15.11 -13.20
N VAL A 152 6.56 14.76 -13.77
CA VAL A 152 6.96 13.37 -14.00
C VAL A 152 7.65 12.82 -12.76
N ASP A 153 7.33 11.60 -12.40
CA ASP A 153 7.98 10.89 -11.30
C ASP A 153 8.18 9.41 -11.66
N GLY A 154 8.92 8.69 -10.84
CA GLY A 154 9.20 7.28 -11.02
C GLY A 154 9.30 6.54 -9.70
N ASP A 155 9.26 5.20 -9.79
CA ASP A 155 9.52 4.30 -8.66
C ASP A 155 10.54 3.25 -9.08
N PHE A 156 11.33 2.82 -8.14
CA PHE A 156 12.21 1.66 -8.28
C PHE A 156 11.91 0.62 -7.22
N GLY A 157 11.98 -0.65 -7.59
CA GLY A 157 11.76 -1.74 -6.67
C GLY A 157 12.59 -2.98 -6.95
N VAL A 158 12.82 -3.73 -5.89
CA VAL A 158 13.48 -5.05 -5.91
C VAL A 158 12.65 -6.01 -5.08
N ALA A 159 12.53 -7.25 -5.51
CA ALA A 159 11.88 -8.31 -4.75
C ALA A 159 12.57 -9.65 -4.98
N TYR A 160 12.75 -10.40 -3.90
CA TYR A 160 13.06 -11.82 -3.96
C TYR A 160 11.83 -12.62 -3.56
N THR A 161 11.43 -13.56 -4.38
CA THR A 161 10.29 -14.44 -4.10
C THR A 161 10.69 -15.90 -4.29
N SER A 162 10.31 -16.72 -3.33
CA SER A 162 10.38 -18.17 -3.41
C SER A 162 8.99 -18.76 -3.17
N GLY A 163 8.84 -20.08 -3.18
CA GLY A 163 7.57 -20.71 -2.85
C GLY A 163 7.00 -20.34 -1.46
N LYS A 164 7.85 -19.94 -0.53
CA LYS A 164 7.50 -19.63 0.87
C LYS A 164 7.90 -18.22 1.30
N LEU A 165 9.06 -17.73 0.88
CA LEU A 165 9.64 -16.47 1.33
C LEU A 165 9.39 -15.36 0.29
N SER A 166 8.97 -14.19 0.74
CA SER A 166 8.93 -12.97 -0.05
C SER A 166 9.66 -11.85 0.70
N LEU A 167 10.70 -11.31 0.08
CA LEU A 167 11.44 -10.14 0.56
C LEU A 167 11.32 -9.05 -0.48
N GLN A 168 11.09 -7.82 -0.06
CA GLN A 168 10.93 -6.72 -1.00
C GLN A 168 11.41 -5.40 -0.43
N ALA A 169 11.88 -4.54 -1.32
CA ALA A 169 12.20 -3.15 -1.05
C ALA A 169 11.83 -2.30 -2.26
N ALA A 170 11.33 -1.10 -2.00
CA ALA A 170 11.00 -0.14 -3.04
C ALA A 170 11.33 1.29 -2.61
N MET A 171 11.67 2.10 -3.57
CA MET A 171 11.85 3.54 -3.45
C MET A 171 10.84 4.22 -4.37
N PRO A 172 9.65 4.55 -3.86
CA PRO A 172 8.69 5.34 -4.62
C PRO A 172 9.14 6.80 -4.69
N ASN A 173 8.53 7.57 -5.59
CA ASN A 173 8.74 9.01 -5.71
C ASN A 173 10.23 9.38 -5.89
N LEU A 174 10.87 8.80 -6.90
CA LEU A 174 12.30 8.94 -7.18
C LEU A 174 12.71 10.41 -7.36
N ARG A 175 11.83 11.24 -7.96
CA ARG A 175 12.08 12.67 -8.14
C ARG A 175 12.42 13.36 -6.80
N ASN A 176 11.62 13.10 -5.77
CA ASN A 176 11.83 13.65 -4.44
C ASN A 176 13.01 13.00 -3.71
N ASN A 177 13.14 11.69 -3.82
CA ASN A 177 14.19 10.93 -3.14
C ASN A 177 15.59 11.27 -3.68
N LEU A 178 15.71 11.59 -4.96
CA LEU A 178 16.96 11.96 -5.63
C LEU A 178 17.23 13.48 -5.61
N GLY A 179 16.36 14.28 -4.98
CA GLY A 179 16.56 15.71 -4.83
C GLY A 179 16.25 16.54 -6.08
N PHE A 180 15.49 16.00 -7.05
CA PHE A 180 15.09 16.73 -8.26
C PHE A 180 13.84 17.60 -8.06
N SER A 181 13.25 17.62 -6.86
CA SER A 181 12.12 18.50 -6.54
C SER A 181 12.60 19.95 -6.36
N LYS A 182 11.81 20.89 -6.87
CA LYS A 182 12.11 22.33 -6.70
C LYS A 182 11.79 22.79 -5.28
N ASP A 183 12.55 23.77 -4.78
CA ASP A 183 12.24 24.44 -3.51
C ASP A 183 10.82 25.02 -3.54
N GLY A 184 10.01 24.67 -2.54
CA GLY A 184 8.61 25.11 -2.42
C GLY A 184 7.57 24.03 -2.69
N GLU A 185 7.92 22.89 -3.28
CA GLU A 185 7.05 21.72 -3.39
C GLU A 185 6.99 21.01 -2.02
N ARG A 186 6.03 21.45 -1.18
CA ARG A 186 5.78 20.80 0.12
C ARG A 186 4.85 19.62 -0.04
N VAL A 187 5.38 18.48 -0.44
CA VAL A 187 4.61 17.23 -0.39
C VAL A 187 4.77 16.63 1.00
N VAL A 188 3.72 16.70 1.78
CA VAL A 188 3.61 16.05 3.09
C VAL A 188 2.98 14.66 2.85
N ASN A 189 3.36 13.66 3.66
CA ASN A 189 2.86 12.28 3.57
C ASN A 189 3.34 11.47 2.35
N GLU A 190 4.46 11.81 1.78
CA GLU A 190 5.01 11.08 0.66
C GLU A 190 5.83 9.86 1.13
N ALA A 191 5.54 8.69 0.59
CA ALA A 191 6.33 7.50 0.85
C ALA A 191 7.73 7.67 0.24
N ARG A 192 8.79 7.47 1.06
CA ARG A 192 10.19 7.53 0.63
C ARG A 192 10.81 6.18 0.41
N PHE A 193 10.43 5.24 1.24
CA PHE A 193 10.98 3.91 1.25
C PHE A 193 9.95 2.92 1.77
N PHE A 194 9.90 1.77 1.14
CA PHE A 194 9.09 0.63 1.58
C PHE A 194 9.94 -0.62 1.60
N ALA A 195 9.85 -1.41 2.66
CA ALA A 195 10.43 -2.75 2.72
C ALA A 195 9.45 -3.68 3.41
N ALA A 196 9.37 -4.93 2.98
CA ALA A 196 8.57 -5.93 3.66
C ALA A 196 9.17 -7.33 3.51
N ALA A 197 8.87 -8.17 4.50
CA ALA A 197 9.20 -9.59 4.49
C ALA A 197 7.98 -10.39 4.92
N SER A 198 7.67 -11.47 4.20
CA SER A 198 6.65 -12.43 4.59
C SER A 198 7.10 -13.86 4.36
N TYR A 199 6.54 -14.77 5.14
CA TYR A 199 6.85 -16.20 5.03
C TYR A 199 5.57 -17.02 5.08
N ARG A 200 5.31 -17.80 4.03
CA ARG A 200 4.12 -18.64 3.94
C ARG A 200 4.35 -20.00 4.61
N ILE A 201 3.56 -20.29 5.63
CA ILE A 201 3.53 -21.54 6.37
C ILE A 201 2.29 -22.31 5.94
N ARG A 202 2.46 -23.51 5.40
CA ARG A 202 1.34 -24.42 5.12
C ARG A 202 1.03 -25.20 6.40
N LEU A 203 -0.15 -25.02 6.97
CA LEU A 203 -0.60 -25.67 8.20
C LEU A 203 -1.28 -27.02 7.93
N SER A 204 -2.08 -27.08 6.83
CA SER A 204 -2.70 -28.31 6.36
C SER A 204 -2.80 -28.29 4.82
N GLU A 205 -2.31 -29.32 4.16
CA GLU A 205 -2.41 -29.45 2.70
C GLU A 205 -3.82 -29.88 2.29
N SER A 206 -4.42 -30.81 3.03
CA SER A 206 -5.74 -31.37 2.71
C SER A 206 -6.87 -30.34 2.88
N GLU A 207 -6.74 -29.43 3.82
CA GLU A 207 -7.74 -28.39 4.10
C GLU A 207 -7.39 -27.03 3.45
N GLY A 208 -6.22 -26.94 2.78
CA GLY A 208 -5.73 -25.69 2.20
C GLY A 208 -5.53 -24.58 3.23
N MET A 209 -5.11 -24.95 4.46
CA MET A 209 -4.86 -23.99 5.53
C MET A 209 -3.45 -23.45 5.46
N GLY A 210 -3.32 -22.14 5.59
CA GLY A 210 -2.04 -21.46 5.56
C GLY A 210 -1.99 -20.27 6.51
N LEU A 211 -0.79 -19.92 6.95
CA LEU A 211 -0.49 -18.72 7.73
C LEU A 211 0.65 -17.97 7.05
N GLU A 212 0.49 -16.68 6.80
CA GLU A 212 1.52 -15.83 6.24
C GLU A 212 1.77 -14.64 7.19
N PRO A 213 2.71 -14.77 8.16
CA PRO A 213 3.22 -13.62 8.89
C PRO A 213 3.94 -12.67 7.94
N LYS A 214 3.78 -11.37 8.18
CA LYS A 214 4.41 -10.29 7.40
C LYS A 214 4.84 -9.18 8.34
N VAL A 215 6.00 -8.63 8.06
CA VAL A 215 6.48 -7.38 8.63
C VAL A 215 6.74 -6.39 7.51
N ALA A 216 6.47 -5.11 7.76
CA ALA A 216 6.76 -4.06 6.79
C ALA A 216 7.31 -2.82 7.49
N PHE A 217 8.11 -2.05 6.74
CA PHE A 217 8.65 -0.77 7.12
C PHE A 217 8.32 0.25 6.03
N ARG A 218 7.80 1.39 6.45
CA ARG A 218 7.44 2.51 5.56
C ARG A 218 8.12 3.78 6.05
N GLY A 219 9.01 4.30 5.24
CA GLY A 219 9.58 5.63 5.44
C GLY A 219 8.66 6.69 4.83
N VAL A 220 8.28 7.71 5.59
CA VAL A 220 7.39 8.79 5.15
C VAL A 220 8.08 10.15 5.37
N LYS A 221 8.01 11.02 4.35
CA LYS A 221 8.63 12.36 4.42
C LYS A 221 7.93 13.23 5.45
N GLY A 222 8.70 13.79 6.37
CA GLY A 222 8.20 14.74 7.37
C GLY A 222 7.41 14.10 8.50
N MET A 223 7.43 12.76 8.63
CA MET A 223 6.77 12.00 9.68
C MET A 223 7.66 10.89 10.22
N ASP A 224 7.26 10.28 11.35
CA ASP A 224 7.93 9.10 11.87
C ASP A 224 7.74 7.91 10.93
N ASN A 225 8.73 7.06 10.87
CA ASN A 225 8.65 5.82 10.11
C ASN A 225 7.61 4.88 10.72
N ILE A 226 6.92 4.14 9.86
CA ILE A 226 5.86 3.22 10.26
C ILE A 226 6.36 1.79 10.17
N PHE A 227 6.22 1.04 11.25
CA PHE A 227 6.42 -0.39 11.29
C PHE A 227 5.06 -1.09 11.37
N ASP A 228 4.89 -2.09 10.53
CA ASP A 228 3.69 -2.91 10.49
C ASP A 228 4.08 -4.36 10.78
N VAL A 229 3.32 -5.03 11.62
CA VAL A 229 3.43 -6.47 11.87
C VAL A 229 2.05 -7.09 11.82
N GLY A 230 1.92 -8.18 11.08
CA GLY A 230 0.63 -8.83 10.91
C GLY A 230 0.75 -10.24 10.37
N ALA A 231 -0.40 -10.87 10.19
CA ALA A 231 -0.50 -12.18 9.58
C ALA A 231 -1.79 -12.31 8.79
N ASN A 232 -1.77 -13.13 7.75
CA ASN A 232 -2.93 -13.58 7.01
C ASN A 232 -3.11 -15.08 7.21
N PHE A 233 -4.26 -15.48 7.70
CA PHE A 233 -4.66 -16.88 7.85
C PHE A 233 -5.59 -17.24 6.71
N THR A 234 -5.26 -18.27 5.93
CA THR A 234 -6.09 -18.79 4.84
C THR A 234 -6.64 -20.15 5.19
N PHE A 235 -7.86 -20.45 4.74
CA PHE A 235 -8.56 -21.71 4.96
C PHE A 235 -9.57 -21.99 3.84
N VAL A 236 -10.24 -23.15 3.89
CA VAL A 236 -11.17 -23.61 2.85
C VAL A 236 -10.46 -23.64 1.49
N GLU A 237 -9.39 -24.42 1.37
CA GLU A 237 -8.60 -24.54 0.13
C GLU A 237 -8.01 -23.20 -0.35
N ASP A 238 -7.51 -22.39 0.56
CA ASP A 238 -7.00 -21.03 0.30
C ASP A 238 -8.06 -20.07 -0.30
N LYS A 239 -9.37 -20.36 -0.13
CA LYS A 239 -10.45 -19.52 -0.68
C LYS A 239 -10.86 -18.37 0.23
N ILE A 240 -10.71 -18.55 1.53
CA ILE A 240 -11.07 -17.54 2.52
C ILE A 240 -9.80 -17.12 3.26
N GLY A 241 -9.64 -15.83 3.50
CA GLY A 241 -8.53 -15.26 4.25
C GLY A 241 -9.00 -14.32 5.34
N LEU A 242 -8.35 -14.38 6.50
CA LEU A 242 -8.49 -13.45 7.61
C LEU A 242 -7.14 -12.80 7.88
N MET A 243 -7.10 -11.50 7.84
CA MET A 243 -5.89 -10.71 8.09
C MET A 243 -6.03 -9.91 9.37
N ALA A 244 -4.97 -9.86 10.16
CA ALA A 244 -4.82 -8.91 11.26
C ALA A 244 -3.43 -8.27 11.19
N MET A 245 -3.36 -6.95 11.41
CA MET A 245 -2.13 -6.18 11.37
C MET A 245 -2.13 -5.10 12.45
N TYR A 246 -0.98 -4.93 13.09
CA TYR A 246 -0.71 -3.84 14.01
C TYR A 246 0.29 -2.86 13.39
N HIS A 247 0.03 -1.58 13.54
CA HIS A 247 0.86 -0.48 13.05
C HIS A 247 1.50 0.26 14.22
N SER A 248 2.76 0.68 14.08
CA SER A 248 3.45 1.48 15.12
C SER A 248 2.75 2.81 15.44
N THR A 249 1.85 3.27 14.57
CA THR A 249 0.93 4.39 14.81
C THR A 249 -0.14 4.10 15.87
N LYS A 250 -0.07 2.93 16.53
CA LYS A 250 -1.04 2.42 17.51
C LYS A 250 -2.44 2.21 16.91
N SER A 251 -2.50 1.87 15.63
CA SER A 251 -3.71 1.44 14.94
C SER A 251 -3.64 -0.05 14.59
N THR A 252 -4.79 -0.65 14.39
CA THR A 252 -4.93 -2.05 13.98
C THR A 252 -5.77 -2.14 12.71
N SER A 253 -5.42 -3.05 11.83
CA SER A 253 -6.21 -3.37 10.64
C SER A 253 -6.67 -4.82 10.69
N PHE A 254 -7.94 -5.04 10.34
CA PHE A 254 -8.53 -6.37 10.20
C PHE A 254 -9.08 -6.49 8.79
N GLY A 255 -8.78 -7.60 8.12
CA GLY A 255 -9.21 -7.85 6.76
C GLY A 255 -9.87 -9.21 6.60
N PHE A 256 -10.83 -9.25 5.71
CA PHE A 256 -11.46 -10.47 5.22
C PHE A 256 -11.30 -10.53 3.72
N SER A 257 -10.91 -11.69 3.19
CA SER A 257 -10.83 -11.93 1.75
C SER A 257 -11.53 -13.22 1.36
N ALA A 258 -12.15 -13.22 0.18
CA ALA A 258 -12.84 -14.39 -0.37
C ALA A 258 -12.57 -14.51 -1.86
N LYS A 259 -12.11 -15.68 -2.30
CA LYS A 259 -12.05 -16.05 -3.71
C LYS A 259 -13.42 -16.56 -4.14
N LEU A 260 -14.19 -15.68 -4.76
CA LEU A 260 -15.57 -15.98 -5.20
C LEU A 260 -15.59 -16.93 -6.40
N SER A 261 -14.55 -16.87 -7.22
CA SER A 261 -14.34 -17.77 -8.35
C SER A 261 -12.83 -17.87 -8.68
N LYS A 262 -12.48 -18.61 -9.73
CA LYS A 262 -11.08 -18.65 -10.23
C LYS A 262 -10.56 -17.30 -10.69
N ASN A 263 -11.45 -16.39 -11.04
CA ASN A 263 -11.14 -15.11 -11.66
C ASN A 263 -11.46 -13.92 -10.77
N PHE A 264 -12.16 -14.12 -9.65
CA PHE A 264 -12.70 -13.06 -8.81
C PHE A 264 -12.30 -13.23 -7.36
N ASP A 265 -11.56 -12.26 -6.81
CA ASP A 265 -11.26 -12.17 -5.38
C ASP A 265 -11.82 -10.85 -4.83
N LEU A 266 -12.53 -10.93 -3.72
CA LEU A 266 -13.05 -9.77 -2.99
C LEU A 266 -12.34 -9.65 -1.66
N MET A 267 -12.02 -8.41 -1.24
CA MET A 267 -11.43 -8.14 0.05
C MET A 267 -12.04 -6.90 0.67
N GLY A 268 -12.28 -6.95 1.97
CA GLY A 268 -12.62 -5.82 2.80
C GLY A 268 -11.64 -5.68 3.96
N ILE A 269 -11.23 -4.44 4.27
CA ILE A 269 -10.35 -4.14 5.41
C ILE A 269 -10.98 -3.01 6.21
N TYR A 270 -10.94 -3.14 7.52
CA TYR A 270 -11.19 -2.07 8.47
C TYR A 270 -9.90 -1.76 9.21
N SER A 271 -9.56 -0.48 9.32
CA SER A 271 -8.44 -0.02 10.15
C SER A 271 -8.94 0.95 11.22
N SER A 272 -8.56 0.69 12.47
CA SER A 272 -8.88 1.58 13.58
C SER A 272 -8.14 2.92 13.42
N ASN A 273 -8.57 3.92 14.17
CA ASN A 273 -7.85 5.18 14.25
C ASN A 273 -6.47 5.01 14.89
N THR A 274 -5.56 5.92 14.54
CA THR A 274 -4.32 6.11 15.30
C THR A 274 -4.65 6.60 16.71
N ALA A 275 -3.69 6.47 17.65
CA ALA A 275 -3.90 6.90 19.02
C ALA A 275 -4.32 8.39 19.14
N ALA A 276 -3.83 9.26 18.23
CA ALA A 276 -4.14 10.68 18.23
C ALA A 276 -5.59 11.00 17.83
N LEU A 277 -6.26 10.10 17.10
CA LEU A 277 -7.64 10.29 16.62
C LEU A 277 -8.63 9.35 17.31
N ALA A 278 -8.19 8.62 18.33
CA ALA A 278 -9.03 7.68 19.06
C ALA A 278 -10.25 8.41 19.68
N GLY A 279 -11.44 7.88 19.39
CA GLY A 279 -12.70 8.46 19.86
C GLY A 279 -13.21 9.68 19.11
N GLN A 280 -12.46 10.21 18.12
CA GLN A 280 -12.90 11.37 17.34
C GLN A 280 -13.45 11.01 15.96
N THR A 281 -13.08 9.85 15.43
CA THR A 281 -13.47 9.39 14.09
C THR A 281 -13.78 7.89 14.10
N ASN A 282 -14.30 7.37 12.99
CA ASN A 282 -14.73 5.98 12.85
C ASN A 282 -13.70 5.06 12.13
N GLY A 283 -12.43 5.47 12.03
CA GLY A 283 -11.40 4.67 11.37
C GLY A 283 -11.45 4.76 9.84
N SER A 284 -10.96 3.74 9.15
CA SER A 284 -11.00 3.66 7.68
C SER A 284 -11.52 2.32 7.20
N PHE A 285 -12.24 2.36 6.07
CA PHE A 285 -12.77 1.19 5.37
C PHE A 285 -12.13 1.10 3.98
N GLU A 286 -11.71 -0.08 3.62
CA GLU A 286 -11.10 -0.38 2.32
C GLU A 286 -11.81 -1.56 1.70
N VAL A 287 -12.12 -1.48 0.40
CA VAL A 287 -12.65 -2.58 -0.40
C VAL A 287 -11.78 -2.73 -1.63
N ASN A 288 -11.43 -3.96 -1.94
CA ASN A 288 -10.65 -4.28 -3.13
C ASN A 288 -11.30 -5.44 -3.88
N LEU A 289 -11.37 -5.31 -5.20
CA LEU A 289 -11.82 -6.34 -6.13
C LEU A 289 -10.66 -6.69 -7.06
N LYS A 290 -10.21 -7.94 -7.02
CA LYS A 290 -9.18 -8.46 -7.92
C LYS A 290 -9.79 -9.35 -8.98
N LEU A 291 -9.40 -9.10 -10.22
CA LEU A 291 -9.75 -9.87 -11.41
C LEU A 291 -8.50 -10.56 -11.96
N ASN A 292 -8.55 -11.86 -12.12
CA ASN A 292 -7.49 -12.68 -12.72
C ASN A 292 -7.96 -13.14 -14.09
N LEU A 293 -7.38 -12.58 -15.15
CA LEU A 293 -7.75 -12.81 -16.53
C LEU A 293 -6.61 -13.49 -17.29
N PHE A 294 -6.94 -14.41 -18.21
CA PHE A 294 -5.98 -15.11 -19.08
C PHE A 294 -4.88 -15.92 -18.34
N GLY A 295 -5.03 -16.15 -17.04
CA GLY A 295 -4.15 -17.05 -16.28
C GLY A 295 -4.50 -18.53 -16.62
N LYS A 296 -3.73 -19.15 -17.52
CA LYS A 296 -3.78 -20.61 -17.73
C LYS A 296 -2.84 -21.31 -16.78
#